data_c93a0b01ba0a0a157d7ecd1c59037267
#
_entry.id   c93a0b01ba0a0a157d7ecd1c59037267
#
_cell.length_a   1.000
_cell.length_b   1.000
_cell.length_c   1.000
_cell.angle_alpha   90.00
_cell.angle_beta   90.00
_cell.angle_gamma   90.00
#
_symmetry.space_group_name_H-M   'P 1'
#
loop_
_entity.id
_entity.type
_entity.pdbx_description
1 polymer ?
#
loop_
_entity_poly.entity_id
_entity_poly.type
_entity_poly.pdbx_seq_one_letter_code
_entity_poly.pdbx_strand_id
1 'polypeptide(L)'
;MKTLLEVLQAGTDYLARQGCDEARATMQHLLAHVLHCNRTALYSQFDRPVEEAELAPLRELLKRRAAGEPLQHLLGVTEFFRRDFLTDARALIPRPETEELVEMVLKKIPDHPVRILDMGTGSGVIGVTLALELKERAGEVVLADISPQALDLALENAMRLGARVSTIQTNLFANIPQEKTDPYAEDADSAPEGEKEENGRNKLFDVIVAN
;
A
#
# COMPACT_ATOMS: atom_id res chain seq x y z
N MET A 1 -8.32 -7.06 39.33
CA MET A 1 -8.13 -6.71 37.90
C MET A 1 -6.64 -6.51 37.66
N LYS A 2 -6.13 -6.91 36.51
CA LYS A 2 -4.73 -6.68 36.17
C LYS A 2 -4.54 -5.26 35.69
N THR A 3 -3.40 -4.66 36.02
CA THR A 3 -3.02 -3.36 35.48
C THR A 3 -2.57 -3.47 34.01
N LEU A 4 -2.52 -2.37 33.30
CA LEU A 4 -2.04 -2.33 31.92
C LEU A 4 -0.58 -2.85 31.83
N LEU A 5 0.27 -2.49 32.79
CA LEU A 5 1.65 -2.97 32.85
C LEU A 5 1.71 -4.49 33.03
N GLU A 6 0.91 -5.07 33.92
CA GLU A 6 0.85 -6.52 34.14
C GLU A 6 0.35 -7.25 32.88
N VAL A 7 -0.62 -6.69 32.16
CA VAL A 7 -1.13 -7.25 30.90
C VAL A 7 -0.06 -7.15 29.81
N LEU A 8 0.64 -6.03 29.70
CA LEU A 8 1.74 -5.84 28.75
C LEU A 8 2.84 -6.87 28.99
N GLN A 9 3.27 -7.05 30.26
CA GLN A 9 4.31 -8.01 30.59
C GLN A 9 3.89 -9.46 30.31
N ALA A 10 2.69 -9.86 30.76
CA ALA A 10 2.17 -11.20 30.53
C ALA A 10 2.02 -11.55 29.05
N GLY A 11 1.53 -10.61 28.24
CA GLY A 11 1.40 -10.80 26.80
C GLY A 11 2.75 -10.84 26.09
N THR A 12 3.71 -10.01 26.51
CA THR A 12 5.09 -10.06 26.02
C THR A 12 5.73 -11.42 26.28
N ASP A 13 5.62 -11.92 27.50
CA ASP A 13 6.18 -13.22 27.90
C ASP A 13 5.51 -14.39 27.15
N TYR A 14 4.21 -14.27 26.88
CA TYR A 14 3.47 -15.24 26.07
C TYR A 14 3.99 -15.26 24.63
N LEU A 15 4.08 -14.11 23.94
CA LEU A 15 4.56 -14.01 22.57
C LEU A 15 6.01 -14.45 22.43
N ALA A 16 6.88 -14.08 23.38
CA ALA A 16 8.28 -14.51 23.40
C ALA A 16 8.41 -16.04 23.48
N ARG A 17 7.61 -16.70 24.33
CA ARG A 17 7.57 -18.17 24.42
C ARG A 17 7.06 -18.85 23.14
N GLN A 18 6.25 -18.15 22.34
CA GLN A 18 5.79 -18.63 21.03
C GLN A 18 6.78 -18.32 19.89
N GLY A 19 7.98 -17.81 20.22
CA GLY A 19 9.01 -17.49 19.22
C GLY A 19 8.73 -16.22 18.40
N CYS A 20 7.89 -15.32 18.91
CA CYS A 20 7.66 -14.05 18.24
C CYS A 20 8.85 -13.12 18.46
N ASP A 21 9.54 -12.77 17.39
CA ASP A 21 10.53 -11.69 17.40
C ASP A 21 9.85 -10.38 17.81
N GLU A 22 10.59 -9.49 18.48
CA GLU A 22 10.07 -8.20 18.95
C GLU A 22 8.76 -8.31 19.76
N ALA A 23 8.62 -9.36 20.58
CA ALA A 23 7.40 -9.66 21.35
C ALA A 23 6.85 -8.47 22.13
N ARG A 24 7.73 -7.63 22.73
CA ARG A 24 7.33 -6.43 23.48
C ARG A 24 6.76 -5.34 22.57
N ALA A 25 7.39 -5.06 21.44
CA ALA A 25 6.89 -4.09 20.48
C ALA A 25 5.56 -4.54 19.89
N THR A 26 5.45 -5.81 19.50
CA THR A 26 4.21 -6.43 19.04
C THR A 26 3.09 -6.28 20.08
N MET A 27 3.36 -6.61 21.34
CA MET A 27 2.35 -6.48 22.40
C MET A 27 1.89 -5.05 22.63
N GLN A 28 2.80 -4.07 22.53
CA GLN A 28 2.45 -2.66 22.61
C GLN A 28 1.54 -2.22 21.47
N HIS A 29 1.80 -2.67 20.23
CA HIS A 29 0.93 -2.38 19.09
C HIS A 29 -0.46 -2.97 19.26
N LEU A 30 -0.56 -4.23 19.68
CA LEU A 30 -1.85 -4.88 19.92
C LEU A 30 -2.65 -4.22 21.03
N LEU A 31 -1.99 -3.83 22.14
CA LEU A 31 -2.63 -3.06 23.22
C LEU A 31 -3.11 -1.70 22.74
N ALA A 32 -2.27 -0.94 22.04
CA ALA A 32 -2.63 0.37 21.51
C ALA A 32 -3.83 0.28 20.56
N HIS A 33 -3.85 -0.77 19.71
CA HIS A 33 -4.96 -1.05 18.79
C HIS A 33 -6.28 -1.31 19.55
N VAL A 34 -6.27 -2.22 20.53
CA VAL A 34 -7.48 -2.55 21.32
C VAL A 34 -7.97 -1.38 22.17
N LEU A 35 -7.04 -0.59 22.69
CA LEU A 35 -7.37 0.57 23.55
C LEU A 35 -7.63 1.85 22.74
N HIS A 36 -7.59 1.78 21.40
CA HIS A 36 -7.79 2.92 20.49
C HIS A 36 -6.91 4.13 20.86
N CYS A 37 -5.64 3.89 21.18
CA CYS A 37 -4.67 4.92 21.54
C CYS A 37 -3.35 4.73 20.80
N ASN A 38 -2.45 5.72 20.86
CA ASN A 38 -1.10 5.53 20.36
C ASN A 38 -0.21 4.81 21.38
N ARG A 39 0.90 4.21 20.93
CA ARG A 39 1.83 3.49 21.80
C ARG A 39 2.41 4.34 22.93
N THR A 40 2.61 5.63 22.69
CA THR A 40 3.16 6.55 23.71
C THR A 40 2.18 6.74 24.85
N ALA A 41 0.88 6.78 24.58
CA ALA A 41 -0.15 6.92 25.61
C ALA A 41 -0.23 5.72 26.57
N LEU A 42 0.25 4.54 26.16
CA LEU A 42 0.30 3.39 27.06
C LEU A 42 1.18 3.64 28.28
N TYR A 43 2.29 4.37 28.10
CA TYR A 43 3.25 4.64 29.19
C TYR A 43 2.68 5.52 30.30
N SER A 44 1.73 6.39 29.99
CA SER A 44 1.05 7.24 30.97
C SER A 44 -0.09 6.54 31.71
N GLN A 45 -0.43 5.29 31.32
CA GLN A 45 -1.59 4.55 31.82
C GLN A 45 -1.22 3.21 32.45
N PHE A 46 0.01 2.96 32.81
CA PHE A 46 0.49 1.65 33.30
C PHE A 46 -0.25 1.12 34.53
N ASP A 47 -0.70 2.02 35.40
CA ASP A 47 -1.45 1.66 36.62
C ASP A 47 -2.95 1.47 36.37
N ARG A 48 -3.44 1.80 35.16
CA ARG A 48 -4.85 1.66 34.80
C ARG A 48 -5.25 0.19 34.81
N PRO A 49 -6.37 -0.18 35.47
CA PRO A 49 -6.92 -1.53 35.36
C PRO A 49 -7.47 -1.76 33.95
N VAL A 50 -7.23 -2.96 33.41
CA VAL A 50 -7.75 -3.39 32.09
C VAL A 50 -9.00 -4.22 32.30
N GLU A 51 -10.07 -3.86 31.60
CA GLU A 51 -11.37 -4.50 31.71
C GLU A 51 -11.47 -5.76 30.84
N GLU A 52 -12.41 -6.65 31.19
CA GLU A 52 -12.61 -7.88 30.42
C GLU A 52 -13.04 -7.64 28.98
N ALA A 53 -13.79 -6.57 28.72
CA ALA A 53 -14.17 -6.15 27.38
C ALA A 53 -12.95 -5.79 26.49
N GLU A 54 -11.86 -5.31 27.09
CA GLU A 54 -10.59 -5.01 26.42
C GLU A 54 -9.69 -6.27 26.32
N LEU A 55 -9.73 -7.11 27.34
CA LEU A 55 -8.94 -8.35 27.37
C LEU A 55 -9.41 -9.40 26.36
N ALA A 56 -10.71 -9.48 26.12
CA ALA A 56 -11.25 -10.51 25.22
C ALA A 56 -10.74 -10.35 23.77
N PRO A 57 -10.84 -9.19 23.10
CA PRO A 57 -10.27 -9.00 21.76
C PRO A 57 -8.74 -9.12 21.77
N LEU A 58 -8.06 -8.65 22.81
CA LEU A 58 -6.61 -8.76 22.92
C LEU A 58 -6.15 -10.22 22.94
N ARG A 59 -6.81 -11.11 23.70
CA ARG A 59 -6.49 -12.54 23.74
C ARG A 59 -6.65 -13.19 22.37
N GLU A 60 -7.63 -12.78 21.59
CA GLU A 60 -7.82 -13.32 20.25
C GLU A 60 -6.69 -12.90 19.31
N LEU A 61 -6.33 -11.61 19.33
CA LEU A 61 -5.18 -11.10 18.56
C LEU A 61 -3.86 -11.81 18.96
N LEU A 62 -3.65 -12.05 20.26
CA LEU A 62 -2.48 -12.77 20.74
C LEU A 62 -2.42 -14.21 20.22
N LYS A 63 -3.54 -14.94 20.18
CA LYS A 63 -3.61 -16.29 19.62
C LYS A 63 -3.28 -16.29 18.13
N ARG A 64 -3.87 -15.38 17.34
CA ARG A 64 -3.62 -15.25 15.92
C ARG A 64 -2.16 -14.90 15.65
N ARG A 65 -1.58 -13.98 16.42
CA ARG A 65 -0.16 -13.64 16.33
C ARG A 65 0.75 -14.81 16.65
N ALA A 66 0.44 -15.58 17.71
CA ALA A 66 1.16 -16.78 18.09
C ALA A 66 1.06 -17.90 17.04
N ALA A 67 -0.02 -17.92 16.25
CA ALA A 67 -0.19 -18.81 15.10
C ALA A 67 0.58 -18.35 13.83
N GLY A 68 1.35 -17.24 13.92
CA GLY A 68 2.18 -16.74 12.82
C GLY A 68 1.55 -15.64 11.98
N GLU A 69 0.33 -15.19 12.30
CA GLU A 69 -0.30 -14.11 11.52
C GLU A 69 0.50 -12.80 11.65
N PRO A 70 0.80 -12.12 10.54
CA PRO A 70 1.54 -10.86 10.57
C PRO A 70 0.86 -9.79 11.41
N LEU A 71 1.66 -8.99 12.13
CA LEU A 71 1.15 -7.92 12.98
C LEU A 71 0.29 -6.93 12.18
N GLN A 72 0.72 -6.53 10.99
CA GLN A 72 0.02 -5.60 10.13
C GLN A 72 -1.38 -6.10 9.73
N HIS A 73 -1.54 -7.41 9.47
CA HIS A 73 -2.85 -7.99 9.19
C HIS A 73 -3.76 -7.96 10.41
N LEU A 74 -3.20 -8.15 11.62
CA LEU A 74 -3.94 -8.05 12.87
C LEU A 74 -4.41 -6.64 13.18
N LEU A 75 -3.59 -5.64 12.83
CA LEU A 75 -3.91 -4.22 12.97
C LEU A 75 -4.83 -3.72 11.85
N GLY A 76 -4.87 -4.41 10.70
CA GLY A 76 -5.64 -4.05 9.52
C GLY A 76 -5.11 -2.85 8.74
N VAL A 77 -4.01 -2.25 9.20
CA VAL A 77 -3.37 -1.10 8.56
C VAL A 77 -1.85 -1.19 8.66
N THR A 78 -1.18 -0.57 7.69
CA THR A 78 0.26 -0.31 7.72
C THR A 78 0.53 1.12 7.25
N GLU A 79 1.49 1.78 7.90
CA GLU A 79 1.95 3.08 7.44
C GLU A 79 2.85 2.90 6.22
N PHE A 80 2.59 3.70 5.17
CA PHE A 80 3.42 3.81 3.99
C PHE A 80 3.38 5.26 3.50
N PHE A 81 4.53 5.86 3.31
CA PHE A 81 4.70 7.24 2.87
C PHE A 81 3.83 8.22 3.68
N ARG A 82 3.87 8.09 5.02
CA ARG A 82 3.12 8.88 6.03
C ARG A 82 1.59 8.78 5.89
N ARG A 83 1.08 7.71 5.33
CA ARG A 83 -0.36 7.40 5.21
C ARG A 83 -0.65 6.00 5.68
N ASP A 84 -1.81 5.82 6.30
CA ASP A 84 -2.28 4.49 6.71
C ASP A 84 -2.98 3.81 5.53
N PHE A 85 -2.41 2.73 5.04
CA PHE A 85 -3.02 1.85 4.05
C PHE A 85 -3.65 0.64 4.72
N LEU A 86 -4.85 0.25 4.29
CA LEU A 86 -5.46 -1.02 4.67
C LEU A 86 -4.56 -2.15 4.18
N THR A 87 -4.40 -3.17 5.03
CA THR A 87 -3.60 -4.36 4.71
C THR A 87 -4.24 -5.61 5.31
N ASP A 88 -4.33 -6.65 4.50
CA ASP A 88 -4.83 -7.97 4.89
C ASP A 88 -4.26 -9.05 3.96
N ALA A 89 -4.79 -10.28 4.04
CA ALA A 89 -4.28 -11.42 3.28
C ALA A 89 -4.48 -11.32 1.74
N ARG A 90 -5.17 -10.29 1.22
CA ARG A 90 -5.41 -10.09 -0.21
C ARG A 90 -4.15 -9.65 -0.96
N ALA A 91 -3.19 -9.00 -0.28
CA ALA A 91 -1.97 -8.51 -0.89
C ALA A 91 -0.76 -8.63 0.05
N LEU A 92 0.43 -8.56 -0.56
CA LEU A 92 1.67 -8.51 0.21
C LEU A 92 1.72 -7.25 1.08
N ILE A 93 2.20 -7.41 2.33
CA ILE A 93 2.44 -6.28 3.22
C ILE A 93 3.53 -5.38 2.61
N PRO A 94 3.26 -4.08 2.46
CA PRO A 94 4.24 -3.14 1.93
C PRO A 94 5.55 -3.16 2.72
N ARG A 95 6.66 -3.08 2.00
CA ARG A 95 7.99 -2.99 2.59
C ARG A 95 8.44 -1.54 2.69
N PRO A 96 9.17 -1.14 3.76
CA PRO A 96 9.70 0.22 3.90
C PRO A 96 10.59 0.64 2.71
N GLU A 97 11.37 -0.30 2.16
CA GLU A 97 12.26 -0.06 1.02
C GLU A 97 11.50 0.37 -0.24
N THR A 98 10.22 0.05 -0.33
CA THR A 98 9.36 0.47 -1.46
C THR A 98 9.11 2.00 -1.45
N GLU A 99 9.24 2.66 -0.29
CA GLU A 99 9.15 4.13 -0.22
C GLU A 99 10.29 4.81 -0.98
N GLU A 100 11.51 4.22 -0.97
CA GLU A 100 12.66 4.73 -1.73
C GLU A 100 12.38 4.70 -3.24
N LEU A 101 11.70 3.65 -3.72
CA LEU A 101 11.28 3.57 -5.12
C LEU A 101 10.32 4.71 -5.48
N VAL A 102 9.31 4.97 -4.65
CA VAL A 102 8.38 6.09 -4.84
C VAL A 102 9.14 7.42 -4.90
N GLU A 103 10.07 7.66 -3.95
CA GLU A 103 10.90 8.87 -3.97
C GLU A 103 11.73 9.01 -5.25
N MET A 104 12.32 7.91 -5.73
CA MET A 104 13.09 7.94 -6.99
C MET A 104 12.22 8.28 -8.19
N VAL A 105 11.01 7.74 -8.26
CA VAL A 105 10.04 8.04 -9.31
C VAL A 105 9.66 9.52 -9.26
N LEU A 106 9.26 10.03 -8.09
CA LEU A 106 8.87 11.43 -7.89
C LEU A 106 9.96 12.43 -8.31
N LYS A 107 11.23 12.09 -8.08
CA LYS A 107 12.38 12.93 -8.48
C LYS A 107 12.62 12.97 -10.00
N LYS A 108 12.14 11.96 -10.74
CA LYS A 108 12.39 11.82 -12.18
C LYS A 108 11.19 12.20 -13.05
N ILE A 109 9.99 12.30 -12.48
CA ILE A 109 8.79 12.67 -13.21
C ILE A 109 8.89 14.12 -13.70
N PRO A 110 8.59 14.38 -14.99
CA PRO A 110 8.62 15.72 -15.56
C PRO A 110 7.50 16.61 -15.02
N ASP A 111 7.60 17.92 -15.25
CA ASP A 111 6.63 18.93 -14.80
C ASP A 111 5.39 19.07 -15.71
N HIS A 112 4.97 17.99 -16.34
CA HIS A 112 3.71 17.92 -17.10
C HIS A 112 2.92 16.67 -16.67
N PRO A 113 1.62 16.60 -16.95
CA PRO A 113 0.83 15.42 -16.65
C PRO A 113 1.39 14.15 -17.31
N VAL A 114 1.48 13.08 -16.54
CA VAL A 114 2.02 11.78 -16.98
C VAL A 114 1.02 10.66 -16.74
N ARG A 115 1.04 9.65 -17.59
CA ARG A 115 0.28 8.41 -17.44
C ARG A 115 1.16 7.37 -16.76
N ILE A 116 0.68 6.82 -15.65
CA ILE A 116 1.45 5.91 -14.78
C ILE A 116 0.77 4.55 -14.74
N LEU A 117 1.55 3.50 -14.90
CA LEU A 117 1.14 2.12 -14.66
C LEU A 117 1.89 1.56 -13.46
N ASP A 118 1.16 1.15 -12.44
CA ASP A 118 1.67 0.40 -11.28
C ASP A 118 1.37 -1.09 -11.50
N MET A 119 2.40 -1.84 -11.90
CA MET A 119 2.31 -3.25 -12.29
C MET A 119 2.60 -4.16 -11.09
N GLY A 120 1.68 -5.06 -10.77
CA GLY A 120 1.74 -5.86 -9.56
C GLY A 120 1.42 -5.01 -8.32
N THR A 121 0.38 -4.18 -8.45
CA THR A 121 0.09 -3.10 -7.51
C THR A 121 -0.15 -3.56 -6.06
N GLY A 122 -0.55 -4.81 -5.85
CA GLY A 122 -0.86 -5.35 -4.52
C GLY A 122 -1.92 -4.52 -3.82
N SER A 123 -1.59 -3.95 -2.67
CA SER A 123 -2.49 -3.06 -1.90
C SER A 123 -2.57 -1.62 -2.46
N GLY A 124 -1.95 -1.34 -3.60
CA GLY A 124 -2.00 -0.04 -4.26
C GLY A 124 -1.02 1.00 -3.74
N VAL A 125 -0.11 0.65 -2.83
CA VAL A 125 0.72 1.65 -2.11
C VAL A 125 1.55 2.53 -3.01
N ILE A 126 2.09 2.01 -4.13
CA ILE A 126 2.91 2.79 -5.05
C ILE A 126 2.01 3.73 -5.87
N GLY A 127 1.08 3.16 -6.66
CA GLY A 127 0.25 3.94 -7.56
C GLY A 127 -0.63 4.96 -6.85
N VAL A 128 -1.26 4.58 -5.73
CA VAL A 128 -2.06 5.49 -4.90
C VAL A 128 -1.19 6.63 -4.34
N THR A 129 0.01 6.32 -3.84
CA THR A 129 0.92 7.36 -3.34
C THR A 129 1.35 8.31 -4.45
N LEU A 130 1.72 7.79 -5.63
CA LEU A 130 2.08 8.61 -6.79
C LEU A 130 0.92 9.53 -7.21
N ALA A 131 -0.32 9.01 -7.26
CA ALA A 131 -1.50 9.80 -7.56
C ALA A 131 -1.69 10.97 -6.58
N LEU A 132 -1.48 10.72 -5.28
CA LEU A 132 -1.65 11.73 -4.23
C LEU A 132 -0.52 12.77 -4.21
N GLU A 133 0.75 12.36 -4.42
CA GLU A 133 1.89 13.26 -4.40
C GLU A 133 1.96 14.14 -5.66
N LEU A 134 1.65 13.58 -6.82
CA LEU A 134 1.71 14.29 -8.09
C LEU A 134 0.52 15.22 -8.34
N LYS A 135 -0.65 14.91 -7.75
CA LYS A 135 -1.89 15.68 -7.93
C LYS A 135 -2.24 15.87 -9.42
N GLU A 136 -2.24 17.11 -9.88
CA GLU A 136 -2.56 17.46 -11.27
C GLU A 136 -1.54 16.93 -12.29
N ARG A 137 -0.32 16.63 -11.86
CA ARG A 137 0.69 15.96 -12.70
C ARG A 137 0.45 14.45 -12.85
N ALA A 138 -0.39 13.83 -12.04
CA ALA A 138 -0.91 12.49 -12.30
C ALA A 138 -2.04 12.58 -13.32
N GLY A 139 -1.73 12.53 -14.61
CA GLY A 139 -2.73 12.58 -15.69
C GLY A 139 -3.66 11.37 -15.65
N GLU A 140 -3.10 10.18 -15.55
CA GLU A 140 -3.83 8.93 -15.35
C GLU A 140 -2.94 7.97 -14.54
N VAL A 141 -3.52 7.31 -13.54
CA VAL A 141 -2.83 6.26 -12.77
C VAL A 141 -3.64 4.98 -12.85
N VAL A 142 -3.02 3.94 -13.40
CA VAL A 142 -3.61 2.62 -13.58
C VAL A 142 -2.91 1.65 -12.64
N LEU A 143 -3.70 0.98 -11.79
CA LEU A 143 -3.25 -0.08 -10.91
C LEU A 143 -3.52 -1.43 -11.57
N ALA A 144 -2.49 -2.21 -11.81
CA ALA A 144 -2.58 -3.49 -12.50
C ALA A 144 -2.12 -4.63 -11.60
N ASP A 145 -2.91 -5.69 -11.54
CA ASP A 145 -2.56 -6.92 -10.82
C ASP A 145 -3.22 -8.13 -11.46
N ILE A 146 -2.67 -9.31 -11.22
CA ILE A 146 -3.28 -10.57 -11.62
C ILE A 146 -4.41 -10.97 -10.67
N SER A 147 -4.31 -10.58 -9.39
CA SER A 147 -5.27 -10.89 -8.33
C SER A 147 -6.39 -9.85 -8.27
N PRO A 148 -7.65 -10.24 -8.55
CA PRO A 148 -8.77 -9.32 -8.37
C PRO A 148 -8.94 -8.89 -6.91
N GLN A 149 -8.59 -9.74 -5.94
CA GLN A 149 -8.66 -9.42 -4.52
C GLN A 149 -7.65 -8.32 -4.14
N ALA A 150 -6.45 -8.34 -4.73
CA ALA A 150 -5.47 -7.27 -4.56
C ALA A 150 -5.99 -5.94 -5.14
N LEU A 151 -6.59 -5.97 -6.33
CA LEU A 151 -7.21 -4.78 -6.93
C LEU A 151 -8.37 -4.23 -6.10
N ASP A 152 -9.18 -5.08 -5.47
CA ASP A 152 -10.23 -4.65 -4.56
C ASP A 152 -9.63 -3.88 -3.36
N LEU A 153 -8.57 -4.43 -2.74
CA LEU A 153 -7.87 -3.76 -1.64
C LEU A 153 -7.23 -2.43 -2.08
N ALA A 154 -6.63 -2.40 -3.27
CA ALA A 154 -6.03 -1.19 -3.83
C ALA A 154 -7.08 -0.08 -4.07
N LEU A 155 -8.26 -0.44 -4.58
CA LEU A 155 -9.38 0.49 -4.75
C LEU A 155 -9.93 0.98 -3.40
N GLU A 156 -10.07 0.11 -2.41
CA GLU A 156 -10.46 0.51 -1.05
C GLU A 156 -9.49 1.55 -0.48
N ASN A 157 -8.18 1.33 -0.66
CA ASN A 157 -7.14 2.26 -0.24
C ASN A 157 -7.21 3.59 -1.01
N ALA A 158 -7.38 3.53 -2.34
CA ALA A 158 -7.51 4.72 -3.18
C ALA A 158 -8.73 5.57 -2.76
N MET A 159 -9.89 4.94 -2.57
CA MET A 159 -11.11 5.64 -2.13
C MET A 159 -10.93 6.26 -0.74
N ARG A 160 -10.38 5.49 0.21
CA ARG A 160 -10.16 5.96 1.59
C ARG A 160 -9.22 7.16 1.64
N LEU A 161 -8.18 7.18 0.81
CA LEU A 161 -7.18 8.23 0.77
C LEU A 161 -7.51 9.38 -0.21
N GLY A 162 -8.57 9.24 -1.00
CA GLY A 162 -9.01 10.24 -1.97
C GLY A 162 -8.16 10.30 -3.24
N ALA A 163 -7.48 9.20 -3.61
CA ALA A 163 -6.71 9.10 -4.84
C ALA A 163 -7.61 8.77 -6.04
N ARG A 164 -7.32 9.38 -7.19
CA ARG A 164 -7.98 9.05 -8.46
C ARG A 164 -7.14 8.04 -9.23
N VAL A 165 -7.64 6.82 -9.34
CA VAL A 165 -6.97 5.72 -10.02
C VAL A 165 -8.00 4.90 -10.80
N SER A 166 -7.53 4.14 -11.79
CA SER A 166 -8.28 3.06 -12.44
C SER A 166 -7.58 1.73 -12.21
N THR A 167 -8.26 0.61 -12.46
CA THR A 167 -7.69 -0.73 -12.26
C THR A 167 -7.81 -1.57 -13.51
N ILE A 168 -6.82 -2.44 -13.74
CA ILE A 168 -6.84 -3.44 -14.80
C ILE A 168 -6.40 -4.79 -14.23
N GLN A 169 -7.26 -5.80 -14.32
CA GLN A 169 -6.84 -7.17 -14.04
C GLN A 169 -6.05 -7.71 -15.22
N THR A 170 -4.79 -8.06 -15.00
CA THR A 170 -3.91 -8.53 -16.05
C THR A 170 -2.79 -9.43 -15.53
N ASN A 171 -2.36 -10.37 -16.38
CA ASN A 171 -1.09 -11.07 -16.16
C ASN A 171 0.01 -10.31 -16.90
N LEU A 172 0.76 -9.50 -16.18
CA LEU A 172 1.71 -8.54 -16.75
C LEU A 172 1.02 -7.66 -17.83
N PHE A 173 1.53 -7.65 -19.04
CA PHE A 173 1.04 -6.79 -20.13
C PHE A 173 -0.08 -7.42 -20.98
N ALA A 174 -0.60 -8.61 -20.63
CA ALA A 174 -1.50 -9.38 -21.50
C ALA A 174 -2.80 -8.62 -21.86
N ASN A 175 -3.37 -7.85 -20.93
CA ASN A 175 -4.62 -7.10 -21.12
C ASN A 175 -4.42 -5.59 -21.19
N ILE A 176 -3.17 -5.13 -21.21
CA ILE A 176 -2.85 -3.73 -21.41
C ILE A 176 -3.11 -3.41 -22.88
N PRO A 177 -3.94 -2.38 -23.22
CA PRO A 177 -4.14 -1.99 -24.59
C PRO A 177 -2.78 -1.71 -25.23
N GLN A 178 -2.47 -2.40 -26.33
CA GLN A 178 -1.26 -2.13 -27.11
C GLN A 178 -1.62 -1.11 -28.19
N GLU A 179 -0.68 -0.24 -28.52
CA GLU A 179 -0.85 0.61 -29.73
C GLU A 179 -1.13 -0.32 -30.91
N LYS A 180 -2.20 -0.04 -31.64
CA LYS A 180 -2.30 -0.53 -33.00
C LYS A 180 -1.18 0.16 -33.80
N THR A 181 -0.06 -0.50 -33.96
CA THR A 181 0.88 -0.11 -35.00
C THR A 181 0.09 -0.17 -36.30
N ASP A 182 -0.13 0.99 -36.91
CA ASP A 182 -0.71 1.05 -38.26
C ASP A 182 0.30 0.35 -39.18
N PRO A 183 -0.05 -0.84 -39.74
CA PRO A 183 0.88 -1.58 -40.60
C PRO A 183 1.18 -0.83 -41.89
N TYR A 184 0.52 0.31 -42.16
CA TYR A 184 0.71 1.15 -43.34
C TYR A 184 1.40 2.48 -43.04
N ALA A 185 1.92 2.71 -41.82
CA ALA A 185 2.62 3.94 -41.45
C ALA A 185 4.02 4.10 -42.10
N GLU A 186 4.52 3.07 -42.80
CA GLU A 186 5.83 3.10 -43.47
C GLU A 186 5.83 3.83 -44.82
N ASP A 187 4.67 4.13 -45.41
CA ASP A 187 4.58 4.74 -46.74
C ASP A 187 4.37 6.29 -46.75
N ALA A 188 4.53 6.96 -45.61
CA ALA A 188 4.30 8.41 -45.50
C ALA A 188 5.56 9.27 -45.75
N ASP A 189 6.51 8.82 -46.57
CA ASP A 189 7.75 9.56 -46.90
C ASP A 189 7.57 10.57 -48.07
N SER A 190 6.34 11.02 -48.34
CA SER A 190 6.03 11.97 -49.38
C SER A 190 5.14 13.17 -48.97
N ALA A 191 5.39 13.72 -47.76
CA ALA A 191 4.73 14.99 -47.38
C ALA A 191 5.75 16.16 -47.42
N PRO A 192 5.36 17.35 -47.92
CA PRO A 192 6.26 18.47 -48.06
C PRO A 192 6.71 19.03 -46.72
N GLU A 193 7.98 19.48 -46.69
CA GLU A 193 8.61 20.14 -45.55
C GLU A 193 7.85 21.42 -45.15
N GLY A 194 7.06 21.33 -44.11
CA GLY A 194 6.36 22.48 -43.53
C GLY A 194 5.33 21.99 -42.51
N GLU A 195 5.66 22.05 -41.25
CA GLU A 195 4.90 21.62 -40.07
C GLU A 195 5.19 20.20 -39.60
N LYS A 196 6.35 20.03 -39.02
CA LYS A 196 6.58 18.95 -38.03
C LYS A 196 5.84 19.34 -36.73
N GLU A 197 4.51 19.20 -36.71
CA GLU A 197 3.86 18.90 -35.45
C GLU A 197 4.55 17.65 -34.90
N GLU A 198 5.10 17.76 -33.69
CA GLU A 198 5.54 16.60 -32.91
C GLU A 198 4.33 15.68 -32.82
N ASN A 199 4.29 14.70 -33.74
CA ASN A 199 3.31 13.64 -33.73
C ASN A 199 3.53 12.91 -32.38
N GLY A 200 2.73 13.33 -31.38
CA GLY A 200 2.73 12.74 -30.04
C GLY A 200 2.49 11.25 -30.22
N ARG A 201 3.58 10.50 -30.22
CA ARG A 201 3.51 9.03 -30.12
C ARG A 201 2.57 8.76 -28.97
N ASN A 202 1.47 8.10 -29.25
CA ASN A 202 0.43 7.78 -28.30
C ASN A 202 1.03 6.74 -27.30
N LYS A 203 1.99 7.18 -26.48
CA LYS A 203 2.60 6.35 -25.45
C LYS A 203 1.48 5.95 -24.52
N LEU A 204 1.26 4.65 -24.39
CA LEU A 204 0.25 4.12 -23.47
C LEU A 204 0.50 4.57 -22.03
N PHE A 205 1.77 4.57 -21.62
CA PHE A 205 2.22 5.05 -20.31
C PHE A 205 3.58 5.73 -20.42
N ASP A 206 3.74 6.83 -19.69
CA ASP A 206 5.00 7.55 -19.57
C ASP A 206 5.91 6.94 -18.51
N VAL A 207 5.29 6.34 -17.48
CA VAL A 207 5.97 5.70 -16.35
C VAL A 207 5.35 4.35 -16.06
N ILE A 208 6.18 3.33 -15.98
CA ILE A 208 5.78 1.99 -15.50
C ILE A 208 6.61 1.69 -14.27
N VAL A 209 5.94 1.38 -13.18
CA VAL A 209 6.57 0.99 -11.92
C VAL A 209 6.18 -0.46 -11.62
N ALA A 210 7.14 -1.26 -11.20
CA ALA A 210 6.92 -2.63 -10.73
C ALA A 210 7.87 -2.91 -9.55
N ASN A 211 7.37 -3.55 -8.50
CA ASN A 211 8.14 -3.90 -7.31
C ASN A 211 7.91 -5.38 -6.92
#